data_e3ab5110c1e68a6bd0a1dc915c964075
#
_entry.id   e3ab5110c1e68a6bd0a1dc915c964075
#
_cell.length_a   1.000
_cell.length_b   1.000
_cell.length_c   1.000
_cell.angle_alpha   90.00
_cell.angle_beta   90.00
_cell.angle_gamma   90.00
#
_symmetry.space_group_name_H-M   'P 1'
#
loop_
_entity.id
_entity.type
_entity.pdbx_description
1 polymer ?
#
loop_
_entity_poly.entity_id
_entity_poly.type
_entity_poly.pdbx_seq_one_letter_code
_entity_poly.pdbx_strand_id
1 'polypeptide(L)'
;MKPPDCYAFGGVFFSGLDDVFQACFLFRYSASGAVHFLKSLCRCKKIFLAALFYGAFMIYSSEAFCSLPGTVAAGNAGGVKVRRVLGIDPGLANTGFGVIDCCMNKYRMVSYGVIETSGGSTLGERLKVVYSRIQAVIDEFKPEEACMEGLFFARNVTSAINVAEAKGVVTLCLAQNSVPLKEYKPNQIKKAVTGTAAADKELVQKYVQILLNLESRPKPDHAADALACAICHLHYV
;
A
#
# COMPACT_ATOMS: atom_id res chain seq x y z
N MET A 1 -21.38 13.65 43.56
CA MET A 1 -21.54 14.00 42.14
C MET A 1 -20.27 13.58 41.41
N LYS A 2 -20.35 12.60 40.52
CA LYS A 2 -19.20 12.18 39.69
C LYS A 2 -19.06 13.17 38.53
N PRO A 3 -17.85 13.60 38.16
CA PRO A 3 -17.64 14.43 36.98
C PRO A 3 -18.01 13.65 35.70
N PRO A 4 -18.52 14.28 34.63
CA PRO A 4 -19.18 13.61 33.52
C PRO A 4 -18.26 12.94 32.49
N ASP A 5 -16.93 12.95 32.62
CA ASP A 5 -16.00 12.47 31.59
C ASP A 5 -14.83 11.62 32.10
N CYS A 6 -15.07 10.74 33.09
CA CYS A 6 -14.05 9.78 33.54
C CYS A 6 -14.33 8.38 32.98
N TYR A 7 -13.36 7.79 32.30
CA TYR A 7 -13.39 6.41 31.81
C TYR A 7 -12.45 5.54 32.68
N ALA A 8 -12.98 4.40 33.17
CA ALA A 8 -12.20 3.44 33.95
C ALA A 8 -12.05 2.14 33.18
N PHE A 9 -10.83 1.66 33.05
CA PHE A 9 -10.52 0.35 32.48
C PHE A 9 -9.40 -0.33 33.30
N GLY A 10 -9.66 -1.55 33.76
CA GLY A 10 -8.64 -2.33 34.49
C GLY A 10 -8.11 -1.67 35.77
N GLY A 11 -8.89 -0.83 36.45
CA GLY A 11 -8.48 -0.14 37.68
C GLY A 11 -7.74 1.18 37.49
N VAL A 12 -7.57 1.66 36.25
CA VAL A 12 -6.96 2.96 35.93
C VAL A 12 -8.01 3.95 35.47
N PHE A 13 -8.01 5.17 36.03
CA PHE A 13 -8.91 6.27 35.66
C PHE A 13 -8.24 7.20 34.64
N PHE A 14 -8.93 7.55 33.58
CA PHE A 14 -8.48 8.46 32.55
C PHE A 14 -9.32 9.74 32.56
N SER A 15 -8.67 10.89 32.53
CA SER A 15 -9.32 12.21 32.66
C SER A 15 -9.54 12.95 31.33
N GLY A 16 -9.18 12.35 30.16
CA GLY A 16 -9.37 12.97 28.85
C GLY A 16 -9.12 12.04 27.67
N LEU A 17 -9.50 12.50 26.47
CA LEU A 17 -9.33 11.76 25.22
C LEU A 17 -7.85 11.51 24.85
N ASP A 18 -6.95 12.39 25.24
CA ASP A 18 -5.51 12.30 24.94
C ASP A 18 -4.84 11.14 25.68
N ASP A 19 -5.26 10.87 26.92
CA ASP A 19 -4.76 9.75 27.74
C ASP A 19 -5.17 8.39 27.15
N VAL A 20 -6.35 8.32 26.53
CA VAL A 20 -6.83 7.11 25.85
C VAL A 20 -6.02 6.84 24.56
N PHE A 21 -5.60 7.90 23.86
CA PHE A 21 -4.75 7.78 22.66
C PHE A 21 -3.34 7.28 23.02
N GLN A 22 -2.77 7.76 24.09
CA GLN A 22 -1.44 7.34 24.57
C GLN A 22 -1.44 5.89 25.06
N ALA A 23 -2.51 5.45 25.73
CA ALA A 23 -2.69 4.06 26.14
C ALA A 23 -2.85 3.11 24.93
N CYS A 24 -3.54 3.51 23.87
CA CYS A 24 -3.65 2.73 22.63
C CYS A 24 -2.30 2.57 21.92
N PHE A 25 -1.42 3.56 22.00
CA PHE A 25 -0.09 3.50 21.39
C PHE A 25 0.86 2.54 22.11
N LEU A 26 0.74 2.44 23.43
CA LEU A 26 1.57 1.55 24.25
C LEU A 26 1.10 0.09 24.22
N PHE A 27 -0.18 -0.18 23.91
CA PHE A 27 -0.74 -1.54 23.85
C PHE A 27 -0.55 -2.25 22.50
N ARG A 28 0.10 -1.63 21.54
CA ARG A 28 0.33 -2.19 20.18
C ARG A 28 1.27 -3.41 20.14
N TYR A 29 1.79 -3.86 21.28
CA TYR A 29 2.81 -4.92 21.37
C TYR A 29 2.31 -6.28 21.92
N SER A 30 0.99 -6.50 22.10
CA SER A 30 0.50 -7.82 22.52
C SER A 30 -0.68 -8.28 21.64
N ALA A 31 -0.41 -9.22 20.76
CA ALA A 31 -1.33 -9.69 19.73
C ALA A 31 -2.57 -10.45 20.22
N SER A 32 -2.66 -10.85 21.49
CA SER A 32 -3.81 -11.62 22.03
C SER A 32 -4.90 -10.79 22.71
N GLY A 33 -4.61 -9.54 23.10
CA GLY A 33 -5.56 -8.66 23.79
C GLY A 33 -6.39 -7.73 22.88
N ALA A 34 -5.95 -7.50 21.65
CA ALA A 34 -6.49 -6.47 20.78
C ALA A 34 -7.91 -6.77 20.26
N VAL A 35 -8.26 -8.03 20.05
CA VAL A 35 -9.56 -8.43 19.46
C VAL A 35 -10.73 -8.23 20.44
N HIS A 36 -10.51 -8.44 21.75
CA HIS A 36 -11.55 -8.21 22.75
C HIS A 36 -11.78 -6.73 23.06
N PHE A 37 -10.74 -5.90 22.93
CA PHE A 37 -10.80 -4.46 23.14
C PHE A 37 -11.62 -3.75 22.05
N LEU A 38 -11.41 -4.09 20.77
CA LEU A 38 -12.16 -3.52 19.64
C LEU A 38 -13.66 -3.85 19.68
N LYS A 39 -14.06 -5.04 20.14
CA LYS A 39 -15.46 -5.41 20.29
C LYS A 39 -16.20 -4.62 21.39
N SER A 40 -15.49 -4.15 22.40
CA SER A 40 -16.06 -3.32 23.47
C SER A 40 -16.23 -1.86 23.05
N LEU A 41 -15.35 -1.32 22.20
CA LEU A 41 -15.40 0.06 21.69
C LEU A 41 -16.51 0.29 20.65
N CYS A 42 -16.91 -0.74 19.90
CA CYS A 42 -18.00 -0.63 18.89
C CYS A 42 -19.40 -0.34 19.48
N ARG A 43 -19.60 -0.39 20.79
CA ARG A 43 -20.89 -0.06 21.43
C ARG A 43 -21.09 1.43 21.74
N CYS A 44 -20.08 2.28 21.55
CA CYS A 44 -20.18 3.71 21.84
C CYS A 44 -20.32 4.52 20.55
N LYS A 45 -21.55 4.90 20.18
CA LYS A 45 -21.89 5.67 18.96
C LYS A 45 -21.19 7.03 18.79
N LYS A 46 -20.43 7.51 19.78
CA LYS A 46 -19.74 8.81 19.74
C LYS A 46 -18.31 8.75 19.14
N ILE A 47 -17.73 7.56 18.98
CA ILE A 47 -16.36 7.41 18.42
C ILE A 47 -16.38 7.34 16.88
N PHE A 48 -17.55 7.14 16.28
CA PHE A 48 -17.71 7.10 14.82
C PHE A 48 -17.46 8.45 14.13
N LEU A 49 -17.54 9.56 14.85
CA LEU A 49 -17.33 10.89 14.26
C LEU A 49 -15.85 11.32 14.20
N ALA A 50 -14.99 10.77 15.03
CA ALA A 50 -13.56 11.11 15.03
C ALA A 50 -12.77 10.44 13.89
N ALA A 51 -13.25 9.30 13.38
CA ALA A 51 -12.67 8.61 12.24
C ALA A 51 -12.95 9.29 10.89
N LEU A 52 -13.94 10.18 10.83
CA LEU A 52 -14.33 10.93 9.61
C LEU A 52 -13.48 12.20 9.38
N PHE A 53 -12.71 12.66 10.38
CA PHE A 53 -11.86 13.86 10.25
C PHE A 53 -10.39 13.58 9.95
N TYR A 54 -9.93 12.34 10.03
CA TYR A 54 -8.61 11.94 9.56
C TYR A 54 -8.75 11.26 8.20
N GLY A 55 -8.46 12.02 7.18
CA GLY A 55 -8.56 11.76 5.74
C GLY A 55 -8.69 10.30 5.33
N ALA A 56 -9.80 9.98 4.70
CA ALA A 56 -10.18 8.68 4.17
C ALA A 56 -9.03 7.98 3.43
N PHE A 57 -8.37 7.07 4.11
CA PHE A 57 -7.55 6.05 3.49
C PHE A 57 -8.53 4.98 3.00
N MET A 58 -9.00 5.09 1.77
CA MET A 58 -9.74 4.00 1.14
C MET A 58 -8.77 2.88 0.81
N ILE A 59 -8.45 2.07 1.83
CA ILE A 59 -7.93 0.72 1.62
C ILE A 59 -9.16 -0.12 1.32
N TYR A 60 -9.35 -0.48 0.07
CA TYR A 60 -10.28 -1.54 -0.29
C TYR A 60 -9.67 -2.88 0.16
N SER A 61 -9.88 -3.24 1.41
CA SER A 61 -9.71 -4.62 1.85
C SER A 61 -10.98 -5.38 1.49
N SER A 62 -10.93 -6.19 0.44
CA SER A 62 -11.94 -7.20 0.22
C SER A 62 -11.88 -8.22 1.35
N GLU A 63 -12.67 -8.02 2.41
CA GLU A 63 -12.99 -9.06 3.39
C GLU A 63 -13.90 -10.10 2.74
N ALA A 64 -13.33 -10.99 1.96
CA ALA A 64 -13.93 -12.28 1.64
C ALA A 64 -12.86 -13.24 1.08
N PHE A 65 -11.93 -13.66 1.90
CA PHE A 65 -11.28 -14.93 1.65
C PHE A 65 -11.13 -15.69 2.96
N CYS A 66 -12.11 -16.58 3.15
CA CYS A 66 -12.27 -17.55 4.20
C CYS A 66 -11.05 -18.48 4.30
N SER A 67 -10.60 -18.61 5.54
CA SER A 67 -10.07 -19.84 6.15
C SER A 67 -9.17 -20.73 5.27
N LEU A 68 -7.87 -20.43 5.29
CA LEU A 68 -6.86 -21.48 5.37
C LEU A 68 -6.09 -21.28 6.69
N PRO A 69 -5.93 -22.32 7.51
CA PRO A 69 -5.18 -22.24 8.76
C PRO A 69 -3.69 -22.20 8.42
N GLY A 70 -2.98 -21.20 8.93
CA GLY A 70 -1.53 -21.18 8.85
C GLY A 70 -0.93 -19.79 8.65
N THR A 71 -1.01 -18.93 9.65
CA THR A 71 0.06 -17.97 9.90
C THR A 71 1.34 -18.76 10.16
N VAL A 72 2.15 -18.97 9.13
CA VAL A 72 3.47 -19.58 9.31
C VAL A 72 4.40 -18.47 9.78
N ALA A 73 4.66 -18.47 11.09
CA ALA A 73 5.82 -17.80 11.66
C ALA A 73 7.08 -18.33 10.97
N ALA A 74 8.05 -17.46 10.71
CA ALA A 74 9.34 -17.81 10.15
C ALA A 74 10.03 -18.88 11.00
N GLY A 75 9.96 -20.14 10.53
CA GLY A 75 10.63 -21.28 11.10
C GLY A 75 10.91 -22.28 9.98
N ASN A 76 12.18 -22.60 9.76
CA ASN A 76 12.69 -23.54 8.78
C ASN A 76 12.04 -24.92 8.90
N ALA A 77 11.03 -25.19 8.10
CA ALA A 77 10.57 -26.54 7.78
C ALA A 77 9.92 -26.49 6.40
N GLY A 78 10.64 -26.82 5.32
CA GLY A 78 10.11 -27.11 3.99
C GLY A 78 9.11 -26.11 3.37
N GLY A 79 9.07 -24.87 3.83
CA GLY A 79 8.05 -23.90 3.52
C GLY A 79 8.28 -23.25 2.16
N VAL A 80 7.26 -23.24 1.35
CA VAL A 80 7.22 -22.53 0.07
C VAL A 80 7.50 -21.07 0.31
N LYS A 81 8.59 -20.54 -0.29
CA LYS A 81 8.98 -19.14 -0.16
C LYS A 81 7.96 -18.25 -0.89
N VAL A 82 7.31 -17.37 -0.16
CA VAL A 82 6.46 -16.31 -0.72
C VAL A 82 7.35 -15.10 -0.97
N ARG A 83 7.40 -14.61 -2.21
CA ARG A 83 8.07 -13.34 -2.57
C ARG A 83 7.05 -12.23 -2.61
N ARG A 84 7.27 -11.17 -1.85
CA ARG A 84 6.41 -9.98 -1.85
C ARG A 84 7.07 -8.84 -2.59
N VAL A 85 6.40 -8.35 -3.64
CA VAL A 85 6.89 -7.29 -4.52
C VAL A 85 5.99 -6.07 -4.44
N LEU A 86 6.61 -4.89 -4.37
CA LEU A 86 5.96 -3.58 -4.45
C LEU A 86 6.20 -2.98 -5.84
N GLY A 87 5.15 -2.89 -6.65
CA GLY A 87 5.15 -2.13 -7.89
C GLY A 87 4.75 -0.68 -7.65
N ILE A 88 5.40 0.25 -8.34
CA ILE A 88 5.17 1.69 -8.19
C ILE A 88 5.09 2.36 -9.56
N ASP A 89 4.07 3.18 -9.76
CA ASP A 89 3.94 4.11 -10.88
C ASP A 89 4.11 5.54 -10.34
N PRO A 90 5.33 6.13 -10.43
CA PRO A 90 5.64 7.38 -9.76
C PRO A 90 5.09 8.58 -10.52
N GLY A 91 4.33 9.42 -9.82
CA GLY A 91 3.85 10.71 -10.33
C GLY A 91 3.64 11.71 -9.19
N LEU A 92 3.94 12.99 -9.41
CA LEU A 92 3.83 14.01 -8.37
C LEU A 92 2.37 14.23 -7.94
N ALA A 93 1.42 14.24 -8.88
CA ALA A 93 0.00 14.40 -8.55
C ALA A 93 -0.62 13.10 -8.02
N ASN A 94 -0.29 12.00 -8.68
CA ASN A 94 -0.79 10.66 -8.37
C ASN A 94 0.36 9.68 -8.46
N THR A 95 0.69 9.02 -7.36
CA THR A 95 1.64 7.90 -7.33
C THR A 95 0.86 6.62 -7.10
N GLY A 96 0.85 5.72 -8.08
CA GLY A 96 0.25 4.39 -7.96
C GLY A 96 1.15 3.44 -7.17
N PHE A 97 0.57 2.56 -6.36
CA PHE A 97 1.27 1.42 -5.76
C PHE A 97 0.45 0.14 -5.87
N GLY A 98 1.15 -0.98 -5.93
CA GLY A 98 0.53 -2.32 -5.93
C GLY A 98 1.45 -3.34 -5.28
N VAL A 99 0.91 -4.12 -4.35
CA VAL A 99 1.63 -5.15 -3.60
C VAL A 99 1.13 -6.52 -4.03
N ILE A 100 2.03 -7.37 -4.48
CA ILE A 100 1.73 -8.73 -4.96
C ILE A 100 2.60 -9.74 -4.22
N ASP A 101 1.97 -10.81 -3.75
CA ASP A 101 2.65 -12.03 -3.31
C ASP A 101 2.75 -13.03 -4.47
N CYS A 102 3.94 -13.58 -4.67
CA CYS A 102 4.19 -14.68 -5.60
C CYS A 102 4.62 -15.94 -4.84
N CYS A 103 3.90 -17.02 -5.08
CA CYS A 103 4.18 -18.33 -4.50
C CYS A 103 4.01 -19.40 -5.58
N MET A 104 5.06 -20.16 -5.92
CA MET A 104 5.04 -21.18 -6.97
C MET A 104 4.38 -20.70 -8.29
N ASN A 105 4.78 -19.52 -8.78
CA ASN A 105 4.23 -18.88 -9.99
C ASN A 105 2.73 -18.52 -9.92
N LYS A 106 2.13 -18.54 -8.74
CA LYS A 106 0.79 -18.02 -8.52
C LYS A 106 0.88 -16.63 -7.91
N TYR A 107 0.15 -15.69 -8.50
CA TYR A 107 0.10 -14.30 -8.05
C TYR A 107 -1.12 -14.07 -7.19
N ARG A 108 -0.94 -13.36 -6.10
CA ARG A 108 -2.01 -12.90 -5.22
C ARG A 108 -1.84 -11.40 -4.98
N MET A 109 -2.83 -10.61 -5.36
CA MET A 109 -2.90 -9.21 -4.98
C MET A 109 -3.08 -9.11 -3.45
N VAL A 110 -2.21 -8.34 -2.80
CA VAL A 110 -2.26 -8.06 -1.36
C VAL A 110 -2.94 -6.73 -1.11
N SER A 111 -2.48 -5.67 -1.80
CA SER A 111 -3.03 -4.32 -1.72
C SER A 111 -2.67 -3.51 -2.95
N TYR A 112 -3.44 -2.49 -3.25
CA TYR A 112 -3.11 -1.50 -4.27
C TYR A 112 -3.84 -0.18 -3.99
N GLY A 113 -3.33 0.91 -4.54
CA GLY A 113 -3.96 2.21 -4.38
C GLY A 113 -3.20 3.32 -5.07
N VAL A 114 -3.64 4.55 -4.81
CA VAL A 114 -3.01 5.77 -5.31
C VAL A 114 -2.78 6.74 -4.16
N ILE A 115 -1.60 7.34 -4.16
CA ILE A 115 -1.22 8.44 -3.29
C ILE A 115 -1.46 9.73 -4.06
N GLU A 116 -2.42 10.50 -3.60
CA GLU A 116 -2.79 11.78 -4.21
C GLU A 116 -2.15 12.95 -3.45
N THR A 117 -1.69 13.96 -4.19
CA THR A 117 -1.17 15.19 -3.62
C THR A 117 -1.93 16.40 -4.15
N SER A 118 -2.18 17.41 -3.29
CA SER A 118 -2.91 18.62 -3.68
C SER A 118 -2.08 19.50 -4.61
N GLY A 119 -2.68 19.98 -5.70
CA GLY A 119 -2.07 20.97 -6.60
C GLY A 119 -1.86 22.35 -5.96
N GLY A 120 -2.56 22.65 -4.86
CA GLY A 120 -2.40 23.90 -4.11
C GLY A 120 -1.26 23.90 -3.10
N SER A 121 -0.63 22.73 -2.83
CA SER A 121 0.52 22.62 -1.94
C SER A 121 1.83 22.89 -2.68
N THR A 122 2.84 23.33 -1.94
CA THR A 122 4.19 23.50 -2.49
C THR A 122 4.79 22.17 -2.93
N LEU A 123 5.77 22.19 -3.84
CA LEU A 123 6.46 21.00 -4.31
C LEU A 123 7.01 20.16 -3.14
N GLY A 124 7.68 20.80 -2.19
CA GLY A 124 8.26 20.10 -1.04
C GLY A 124 7.21 19.40 -0.17
N GLU A 125 6.06 20.03 0.07
CA GLU A 125 4.95 19.40 0.80
C GLU A 125 4.39 18.19 0.06
N ARG A 126 4.23 18.27 -1.25
CA ARG A 126 3.76 17.17 -2.10
C ARG A 126 4.74 16.01 -2.06
N LEU A 127 6.03 16.27 -2.23
CA LEU A 127 7.08 15.25 -2.16
C LEU A 127 7.15 14.59 -0.77
N LYS A 128 6.96 15.36 0.30
CA LYS A 128 6.85 14.83 1.66
C LYS A 128 5.66 13.88 1.82
N VAL A 129 4.51 14.20 1.21
CA VAL A 129 3.34 13.30 1.22
C VAL A 129 3.67 11.99 0.50
N VAL A 130 4.27 12.05 -0.70
CA VAL A 130 4.68 10.85 -1.45
C VAL A 130 5.62 10.00 -0.60
N TYR A 131 6.67 10.60 -0.02
CA TYR A 131 7.61 9.90 0.85
C TYR A 131 6.91 9.20 2.02
N SER A 132 6.13 9.95 2.79
CA SER A 132 5.48 9.43 4.02
C SER A 132 4.50 8.30 3.72
N ARG A 133 3.80 8.37 2.59
CA ARG A 133 2.84 7.33 2.19
C ARG A 133 3.53 6.08 1.66
N ILE A 134 4.59 6.21 0.87
CA ILE A 134 5.41 5.06 0.45
C ILE A 134 6.08 4.40 1.66
N GLN A 135 6.59 5.18 2.62
CA GLN A 135 7.11 4.65 3.87
C GLN A 135 6.06 3.83 4.62
N ALA A 136 4.82 4.35 4.73
CA ALA A 136 3.73 3.62 5.37
C ALA A 136 3.40 2.29 4.65
N VAL A 137 3.41 2.27 3.31
CA VAL A 137 3.22 1.04 2.51
C VAL A 137 4.35 0.04 2.78
N ILE A 138 5.61 0.49 2.82
CA ILE A 138 6.75 -0.38 3.14
C ILE A 138 6.61 -0.93 4.56
N ASP A 139 6.24 -0.09 5.53
CA ASP A 139 6.10 -0.49 6.92
C ASP A 139 4.98 -1.49 7.15
N GLU A 140 3.87 -1.33 6.45
CA GLU A 140 2.70 -2.20 6.55
C GLU A 140 2.93 -3.55 5.87
N PHE A 141 3.38 -3.52 4.61
CA PHE A 141 3.44 -4.73 3.78
C PHE A 141 4.80 -5.43 3.78
N LYS A 142 5.90 -4.75 4.20
CA LYS A 142 7.26 -5.30 4.26
C LYS A 142 7.67 -6.01 2.95
N PRO A 143 7.66 -5.32 1.80
CA PRO A 143 8.06 -5.92 0.53
C PRO A 143 9.54 -6.30 0.55
N GLU A 144 9.88 -7.44 -0.08
CA GLU A 144 11.26 -7.89 -0.22
C GLU A 144 11.97 -7.16 -1.38
N GLU A 145 11.21 -6.77 -2.40
CA GLU A 145 11.68 -6.15 -3.63
C GLU A 145 10.68 -5.09 -4.09
N ALA A 146 11.18 -4.08 -4.81
CA ALA A 146 10.34 -3.07 -5.45
C ALA A 146 10.69 -2.91 -6.93
N CYS A 147 9.72 -2.46 -7.69
CA CYS A 147 9.90 -2.13 -9.10
C CYS A 147 9.10 -0.89 -9.49
N MET A 148 9.58 -0.18 -10.50
CA MET A 148 8.88 0.97 -11.07
C MET A 148 9.09 1.09 -12.56
N GLU A 149 8.20 1.85 -13.20
CA GLU A 149 8.38 2.22 -14.60
C GLU A 149 9.54 3.21 -14.73
N GLY A 150 10.46 2.92 -15.67
CA GLY A 150 11.58 3.81 -16.01
C GLY A 150 11.08 5.08 -16.71
N LEU A 151 11.72 6.22 -16.40
CA LEU A 151 11.43 7.47 -17.10
C LEU A 151 11.80 7.36 -18.58
N PHE A 152 10.84 7.64 -19.44
CA PHE A 152 11.07 7.92 -20.86
C PHE A 152 10.70 9.37 -21.11
N PHE A 153 11.62 10.11 -21.73
CA PHE A 153 11.39 11.51 -22.07
C PHE A 153 10.17 11.62 -23.00
N ALA A 154 9.06 12.04 -22.41
CA ALA A 154 7.89 12.45 -23.14
C ALA A 154 8.12 13.84 -23.74
N ARG A 155 7.29 14.21 -24.73
CA ARG A 155 7.35 15.52 -25.41
C ARG A 155 7.17 16.73 -24.47
N ASN A 156 6.65 16.50 -23.25
CA ASN A 156 6.43 17.57 -22.25
C ASN A 156 7.50 17.47 -21.15
N VAL A 157 8.49 18.37 -21.19
CA VAL A 157 9.61 18.45 -20.26
C VAL A 157 9.14 18.73 -18.83
N THR A 158 8.17 19.61 -18.63
CA THR A 158 7.67 19.97 -17.29
C THR A 158 7.04 18.76 -16.58
N SER A 159 6.23 17.99 -17.29
CA SER A 159 5.66 16.77 -16.72
C SER A 159 6.74 15.74 -16.38
N ALA A 160 7.77 15.64 -17.22
CA ALA A 160 8.90 14.72 -16.99
C ALA A 160 9.71 15.09 -15.74
N ILE A 161 9.91 16.40 -15.48
CA ILE A 161 10.59 16.86 -14.26
C ILE A 161 9.80 16.48 -13.01
N ASN A 162 8.49 16.76 -12.97
CA ASN A 162 7.63 16.42 -11.84
C ASN A 162 7.64 14.91 -11.53
N VAL A 163 7.63 14.08 -12.57
CA VAL A 163 7.73 12.62 -12.41
C VAL A 163 9.11 12.22 -11.91
N ALA A 164 10.18 12.85 -12.42
CA ALA A 164 11.55 12.58 -11.97
C ALA A 164 11.76 12.92 -10.49
N GLU A 165 11.19 14.02 -10.00
CA GLU A 165 11.24 14.42 -8.60
C GLU A 165 10.53 13.42 -7.70
N ALA A 166 9.29 13.03 -8.05
CA ALA A 166 8.54 12.01 -7.31
C ALA A 166 9.28 10.66 -7.29
N LYS A 167 9.83 10.25 -8.45
CA LYS A 167 10.65 9.06 -8.60
C LYS A 167 11.90 9.10 -7.71
N GLY A 168 12.59 10.23 -7.65
CA GLY A 168 13.76 10.41 -6.79
C GLY A 168 13.43 10.20 -5.33
N VAL A 169 12.30 10.74 -4.87
CA VAL A 169 11.80 10.59 -3.49
C VAL A 169 11.44 9.13 -3.19
N VAL A 170 10.75 8.46 -4.10
CA VAL A 170 10.42 7.03 -3.95
C VAL A 170 11.69 6.18 -3.89
N THR A 171 12.65 6.44 -4.78
CA THR A 171 13.96 5.73 -4.81
C THR A 171 14.71 5.91 -3.49
N LEU A 172 14.74 7.13 -2.95
CA LEU A 172 15.37 7.42 -1.67
C LEU A 172 14.68 6.66 -0.53
N CYS A 173 13.35 6.66 -0.49
CA CYS A 173 12.57 5.96 0.52
C CYS A 173 12.86 4.45 0.50
N LEU A 174 12.88 3.83 -0.67
CA LEU A 174 13.21 2.41 -0.82
C LEU A 174 14.65 2.09 -0.38
N ALA A 175 15.61 2.94 -0.76
CA ALA A 175 17.02 2.78 -0.38
C ALA A 175 17.22 2.86 1.15
N GLN A 176 16.54 3.80 1.83
CA GLN A 176 16.59 3.93 3.28
C GLN A 176 16.00 2.72 4.01
N ASN A 177 15.04 2.03 3.39
CA ASN A 177 14.44 0.80 3.92
C ASN A 177 15.16 -0.47 3.42
N SER A 178 16.28 -0.35 2.71
CA SER A 178 17.03 -1.48 2.14
C SER A 178 16.19 -2.37 1.21
N VAL A 179 15.16 -1.81 0.55
CA VAL A 179 14.34 -2.51 -0.43
C VAL A 179 14.98 -2.33 -1.82
N PRO A 180 15.49 -3.40 -2.46
CA PRO A 180 16.10 -3.32 -3.77
C PRO A 180 15.07 -2.89 -4.83
N LEU A 181 15.47 -1.96 -5.70
CA LEU A 181 14.63 -1.40 -6.75
C LEU A 181 15.08 -1.85 -8.13
N LYS A 182 14.14 -2.28 -8.97
CA LYS A 182 14.34 -2.57 -10.39
C LYS A 182 13.45 -1.69 -11.26
N GLU A 183 14.02 -1.15 -12.34
CA GLU A 183 13.29 -0.34 -13.31
C GLU A 183 13.01 -1.11 -14.60
N TYR A 184 11.82 -0.91 -15.15
CA TYR A 184 11.36 -1.55 -16.40
C TYR A 184 10.88 -0.51 -17.41
N LYS A 185 11.18 -0.76 -18.70
CA LYS A 185 10.64 0.06 -19.79
C LYS A 185 9.16 -0.22 -20.01
N PRO A 186 8.35 0.77 -20.45
CA PRO A 186 6.91 0.57 -20.75
C PRO A 186 6.65 -0.65 -21.62
N ASN A 187 7.46 -0.82 -22.67
CA ASN A 187 7.33 -1.96 -23.59
C ASN A 187 7.65 -3.32 -22.93
N GLN A 188 8.52 -3.35 -21.92
CA GLN A 188 8.80 -4.57 -21.15
C GLN A 188 7.61 -4.92 -20.28
N ILE A 189 7.02 -3.93 -19.59
CA ILE A 189 5.84 -4.11 -18.77
C ILE A 189 4.67 -4.65 -19.62
N LYS A 190 4.38 -3.98 -20.74
CA LYS A 190 3.33 -4.44 -21.68
C LYS A 190 3.55 -5.86 -22.13
N LYS A 191 4.77 -6.18 -22.62
CA LYS A 191 5.12 -7.51 -23.11
C LYS A 191 5.02 -8.58 -22.01
N ALA A 192 5.46 -8.28 -20.80
CA ALA A 192 5.38 -9.22 -19.69
C ALA A 192 3.93 -9.54 -19.29
N VAL A 193 3.05 -8.54 -19.28
CA VAL A 193 1.67 -8.68 -18.85
C VAL A 193 0.79 -9.30 -19.95
N THR A 194 0.96 -8.86 -21.20
CA THR A 194 0.03 -9.20 -22.31
C THR A 194 0.63 -10.10 -23.39
N GLY A 195 1.94 -10.38 -23.32
CA GLY A 195 2.67 -11.09 -24.38
C GLY A 195 3.09 -10.19 -25.55
N THR A 196 2.61 -8.96 -25.66
CA THR A 196 2.94 -8.03 -26.76
C THR A 196 3.27 -6.62 -26.26
N ALA A 197 4.26 -5.98 -26.89
CA ALA A 197 4.62 -4.59 -26.59
C ALA A 197 3.63 -3.56 -27.21
N ALA A 198 2.80 -3.99 -28.17
CA ALA A 198 1.82 -3.14 -28.85
C ALA A 198 0.48 -3.00 -28.09
N ALA A 199 0.34 -3.62 -26.93
CA ALA A 199 -0.86 -3.56 -26.11
C ALA A 199 -1.24 -2.12 -25.76
N ASP A 200 -2.53 -1.80 -25.87
CA ASP A 200 -3.10 -0.58 -25.32
C ASP A 200 -3.31 -0.69 -23.80
N LYS A 201 -3.70 0.40 -23.19
CA LYS A 201 -3.88 0.49 -21.73
C LYS A 201 -5.01 -0.43 -21.23
N GLU A 202 -6.11 -0.50 -21.97
CA GLU A 202 -7.26 -1.31 -21.59
C GLU A 202 -6.92 -2.79 -21.58
N LEU A 203 -6.15 -3.24 -22.57
CA LEU A 203 -5.69 -4.62 -22.66
C LEU A 203 -4.77 -4.98 -21.49
N VAL A 204 -3.83 -4.09 -21.13
CA VAL A 204 -2.97 -4.28 -19.94
C VAL A 204 -3.81 -4.43 -18.68
N GLN A 205 -4.77 -3.53 -18.42
CA GLN A 205 -5.65 -3.59 -17.25
C GLN A 205 -6.49 -4.87 -17.21
N LYS A 206 -6.98 -5.33 -18.38
CA LYS A 206 -7.71 -6.60 -18.51
C LYS A 206 -6.84 -7.79 -18.12
N TYR A 207 -5.60 -7.83 -18.58
CA TYR A 207 -4.68 -8.91 -18.24
C TYR A 207 -4.25 -8.86 -16.76
N VAL A 208 -4.04 -7.67 -16.20
CA VAL A 208 -3.81 -7.52 -14.75
C VAL A 208 -4.97 -8.11 -13.95
N GLN A 209 -6.22 -7.81 -14.34
CA GLN A 209 -7.40 -8.40 -13.72
C GLN A 209 -7.39 -9.93 -13.77
N ILE A 210 -7.09 -10.51 -14.93
CA ILE A 210 -7.06 -11.96 -15.14
C ILE A 210 -5.94 -12.62 -14.33
N LEU A 211 -4.71 -12.09 -14.42
CA LEU A 211 -3.52 -12.66 -13.77
C LEU A 211 -3.62 -12.62 -12.24
N LEU A 212 -4.27 -11.60 -11.68
CA LEU A 212 -4.47 -11.45 -10.25
C LEU A 212 -5.84 -11.97 -9.77
N ASN A 213 -6.64 -12.55 -10.68
CA ASN A 213 -8.00 -13.06 -10.41
C ASN A 213 -8.88 -12.05 -9.67
N LEU A 214 -8.91 -10.79 -10.16
CA LEU A 214 -9.71 -9.73 -9.56
C LEU A 214 -11.15 -9.78 -10.09
N GLU A 215 -12.13 -9.44 -9.24
CA GLU A 215 -13.55 -9.37 -9.64
C GLU A 215 -13.81 -8.30 -10.69
N SER A 216 -13.06 -7.21 -10.66
CA SER A 216 -13.17 -6.09 -11.60
C SER A 216 -11.78 -5.56 -11.98
N ARG A 217 -11.73 -4.75 -13.05
CA ARG A 217 -10.49 -4.06 -13.46
C ARG A 217 -10.02 -3.15 -12.33
N PRO A 218 -8.72 -3.18 -11.97
CA PRO A 218 -8.20 -2.33 -10.91
C PRO A 218 -8.32 -0.85 -11.30
N LYS A 219 -8.81 -0.05 -10.36
CA LYS A 219 -8.95 1.42 -10.49
C LYS A 219 -8.37 2.08 -9.25
N PRO A 220 -7.86 3.33 -9.38
CA PRO A 220 -7.65 4.10 -10.61
C PRO A 220 -6.48 3.59 -11.46
N ASP A 221 -6.29 4.18 -12.64
CA ASP A 221 -5.33 3.76 -13.65
C ASP A 221 -3.89 3.59 -13.13
N HIS A 222 -3.39 4.55 -12.35
CA HIS A 222 -2.05 4.50 -11.76
C HIS A 222 -1.83 3.27 -10.87
N ALA A 223 -2.87 2.82 -10.17
CA ALA A 223 -2.79 1.59 -9.37
C ALA A 223 -2.70 0.34 -10.26
N ALA A 224 -3.42 0.33 -11.39
CA ALA A 224 -3.33 -0.76 -12.37
C ALA A 224 -1.94 -0.82 -13.03
N ASP A 225 -1.35 0.35 -13.35
CA ASP A 225 -0.02 0.45 -13.92
C ASP A 225 1.06 -0.03 -12.92
N ALA A 226 0.92 0.29 -11.63
CA ALA A 226 1.77 -0.21 -10.57
C ALA A 226 1.68 -1.74 -10.41
N LEU A 227 0.46 -2.31 -10.44
CA LEU A 227 0.27 -3.77 -10.42
C LEU A 227 0.87 -4.43 -11.65
N ALA A 228 0.73 -3.84 -12.84
CA ALA A 228 1.36 -4.32 -14.07
C ALA A 228 2.89 -4.35 -13.96
N CYS A 229 3.49 -3.33 -13.34
CA CYS A 229 4.92 -3.28 -13.06
C CYS A 229 5.35 -4.42 -12.12
N ALA A 230 4.60 -4.69 -11.04
CA ALA A 230 4.88 -5.79 -10.13
C ALA A 230 4.80 -7.16 -10.81
N ILE A 231 3.80 -7.39 -11.66
CA ILE A 231 3.69 -8.61 -12.49
C ILE A 231 4.89 -8.74 -13.41
N CYS A 232 5.29 -7.64 -14.07
CA CYS A 232 6.47 -7.62 -14.93
C CYS A 232 7.73 -8.05 -14.16
N HIS A 233 7.94 -7.52 -12.98
CA HIS A 233 9.08 -7.88 -12.13
C HIS A 233 9.11 -9.38 -11.82
N LEU A 234 7.97 -9.93 -11.43
CA LEU A 234 7.83 -11.35 -11.11
C LEU A 234 8.08 -12.28 -12.32
N HIS A 235 7.93 -11.79 -13.55
CA HIS A 235 8.25 -12.54 -14.77
C HIS A 235 9.75 -12.52 -15.14
N TYR A 236 10.49 -11.49 -14.72
CA TYR A 236 11.89 -11.31 -15.11
C TYR A 236 12.90 -11.76 -14.06
N VAL A 237 12.47 -12.03 -12.85
CA VAL A 237 13.30 -12.40 -11.68
C VAL A 237 12.75 -13.69 -11.00
#